data_8335650741d1567e12f4769e9dd63823
#
_entry.id   8335650741d1567e12f4769e9dd63823
#
_cell.length_a   1.000
_cell.length_b   1.000
_cell.length_c   1.000
_cell.angle_alpha   90.00
_cell.angle_beta   90.00
_cell.angle_gamma   90.00
#
_symmetry.space_group_name_H-M   'P 1'
#
loop_
_entity.id
_entity.type
_entity.pdbx_description
1 polymer ?
#
loop_
_entity_poly.entity_id
_entity_poly.type
_entity_poly.pdbx_seq_one_letter_code
_entity_poly.pdbx_strand_id
1 'polypeptide(L)'
;MNVNGKRVLVCGMARSGIAAAKLLLSLGAQVTITDTKPEADFGGALDELRAPGCVFALGQAADALIAGQDMMIISPGIAWAKPFVQSAIAQGVEVMGELELGARLTKGALVAITGTNGKTTTTTLVGELFRAAGRTTHVVGNIGYPITATAGISKADDVTVAEVSSYQCEGISQFHPHVGAVLNITEDHIVRHGSMAVYIAMKRRIFDRQTAQDVAVFNYDDATCREMAKGLKAQVAWFSRREKVPFGAYVEDQHIVLKLGEGERRVCRCDEVHIPGPHNLENALAAVTIAGVMGVPCETMREVLKTFRGVEHRIETVRELDGVTWINDSKGTNVDSTQKAIATMNRPTVLILGGSDKKVSFDPLAKSIVEAPLIEHCVLIGDTANQIKDALDRAGYSAYTMTGYDFDLCLATCRKLAKKGGNVLLSPACASFDMFTDYENRGQIFKEKVMAMK
;
A
#
# COMPACT_ATOMS: atom_id res chain seq x y z
N MET A 1 21.32 16.10 -4.28
CA MET A 1 21.00 16.95 -3.11
C MET A 1 22.17 16.87 -2.14
N ASN A 2 22.62 18.00 -1.56
CA ASN A 2 23.68 18.01 -0.52
C ASN A 2 23.06 18.47 0.81
N VAL A 3 23.16 17.63 1.85
CA VAL A 3 22.62 17.90 3.19
C VAL A 3 23.72 18.04 4.26
N ASN A 4 24.99 17.89 3.88
CA ASN A 4 26.10 17.99 4.81
C ASN A 4 26.14 19.38 5.48
N GLY A 5 26.18 19.43 6.80
CA GLY A 5 26.16 20.64 7.61
C GLY A 5 24.81 21.35 7.69
N LYS A 6 23.77 20.90 6.96
CA LYS A 6 22.42 21.46 7.04
C LYS A 6 21.76 21.17 8.38
N ARG A 7 21.01 22.13 8.92
CA ARG A 7 20.17 21.98 10.10
C ARG A 7 18.80 21.50 9.66
N VAL A 8 18.43 20.30 10.09
CA VAL A 8 17.21 19.62 9.63
C VAL A 8 16.32 19.25 10.80
N LEU A 9 15.10 19.75 10.81
CA LEU A 9 14.06 19.36 11.75
C LEU A 9 13.28 18.17 11.18
N VAL A 10 13.29 17.02 11.87
CA VAL A 10 12.52 15.84 11.49
C VAL A 10 11.32 15.70 12.43
N CYS A 11 10.11 15.81 11.88
CA CYS A 11 8.85 15.80 12.63
C CYS A 11 8.11 14.46 12.48
N GLY A 12 7.85 13.82 13.63
CA GLY A 12 7.16 12.53 13.73
C GLY A 12 8.12 11.35 13.68
N MET A 13 8.27 10.65 14.82
CA MET A 13 9.27 9.58 15.04
C MET A 13 8.65 8.19 14.89
N ALA A 14 7.82 7.97 13.87
CA ALA A 14 7.47 6.64 13.39
C ALA A 14 8.55 6.12 12.40
N ARG A 15 8.33 4.96 11.77
CA ARG A 15 9.30 4.32 10.84
C ARG A 15 9.95 5.31 9.85
N SER A 16 9.15 6.17 9.21
CA SER A 16 9.64 7.13 8.21
C SER A 16 10.56 8.21 8.79
N GLY A 17 10.19 8.76 9.96
CA GLY A 17 11.01 9.80 10.61
C GLY A 17 12.33 9.25 11.13
N ILE A 18 12.33 8.08 11.75
CA ILE A 18 13.54 7.40 12.22
C ILE A 18 14.48 7.12 11.04
N ALA A 19 13.97 6.58 9.93
CA ALA A 19 14.78 6.28 8.75
C ALA A 19 15.35 7.57 8.10
N ALA A 20 14.54 8.63 8.01
CA ALA A 20 15.00 9.92 7.51
C ALA A 20 16.10 10.53 8.39
N ALA A 21 15.93 10.50 9.73
CA ALA A 21 16.93 11.01 10.66
C ALA A 21 18.25 10.24 10.56
N LYS A 22 18.21 8.89 10.49
CA LYS A 22 19.40 8.05 10.29
C LYS A 22 20.15 8.40 9.00
N LEU A 23 19.42 8.53 7.89
CA LEU A 23 20.02 8.88 6.60
C LEU A 23 20.66 10.26 6.65
N LEU A 24 19.97 11.27 7.20
CA LEU A 24 20.48 12.63 7.30
C LEU A 24 21.74 12.71 8.17
N LEU A 25 21.75 12.04 9.31
CA LEU A 25 22.94 11.94 10.18
C LEU A 25 24.12 11.28 9.45
N SER A 26 23.89 10.19 8.73
CA SER A 26 24.93 9.51 7.96
C SER A 26 25.52 10.37 6.82
N LEU A 27 24.76 11.37 6.37
CA LEU A 27 25.17 12.33 5.33
C LEU A 27 25.75 13.64 5.94
N GLY A 28 25.95 13.69 7.26
CA GLY A 28 26.57 14.82 7.94
C GLY A 28 25.66 16.00 8.24
N ALA A 29 24.34 15.83 8.22
CA ALA A 29 23.40 16.86 8.64
C ALA A 29 23.37 16.98 10.18
N GLN A 30 23.00 18.18 10.67
CA GLN A 30 22.64 18.42 12.07
C GLN A 30 21.13 18.22 12.21
N VAL A 31 20.72 17.16 12.89
CA VAL A 31 19.34 16.74 12.96
C VAL A 31 18.71 17.07 14.30
N THR A 32 17.58 17.75 14.30
CA THR A 32 16.70 17.86 15.47
C THR A 32 15.48 16.98 15.22
N ILE A 33 15.23 16.01 16.11
CA ILE A 33 14.03 15.15 16.03
C ILE A 33 12.97 15.67 16.99
N THR A 34 11.72 15.67 16.52
CA THR A 34 10.56 16.07 17.34
C THR A 34 9.35 15.18 17.09
N ASP A 35 8.59 14.95 18.15
CA ASP A 35 7.28 14.27 18.14
C ASP A 35 6.45 14.82 19.29
N THR A 36 5.13 14.69 19.22
CA THR A 36 4.23 15.06 20.32
C THR A 36 4.34 14.11 21.51
N LYS A 37 4.80 12.88 21.28
CA LYS A 37 5.05 11.89 22.31
C LYS A 37 6.36 12.19 23.05
N PRO A 38 6.42 11.99 24.37
CA PRO A 38 7.66 12.08 25.13
C PRO A 38 8.58 10.91 24.78
N GLU A 39 9.87 11.06 25.06
CA GLU A 39 10.90 10.05 24.72
C GLU A 39 10.60 8.66 25.30
N ALA A 40 10.03 8.61 26.51
CA ALA A 40 9.71 7.35 27.18
C ALA A 40 8.73 6.45 26.38
N ASP A 41 7.90 7.04 25.52
CA ASP A 41 6.92 6.30 24.72
C ASP A 41 7.54 5.56 23.50
N PHE A 42 8.83 5.80 23.22
CA PHE A 42 9.52 5.18 22.09
C PHE A 42 10.35 3.94 22.48
N GLY A 43 10.49 3.65 23.77
CA GLY A 43 11.36 2.57 24.23
C GLY A 43 12.78 2.72 23.67
N GLY A 44 13.38 1.64 23.17
CA GLY A 44 14.70 1.66 22.51
C GLY A 44 14.69 2.07 21.02
N ALA A 45 13.53 2.43 20.46
CA ALA A 45 13.42 2.67 19.00
C ALA A 45 14.27 3.85 18.49
N LEU A 46 14.64 4.78 19.38
CA LEU A 46 15.43 5.97 19.06
C LEU A 46 16.92 5.83 19.43
N ASP A 47 17.34 4.71 20.01
CA ASP A 47 18.73 4.56 20.51
C ASP A 47 19.77 4.69 19.40
N GLU A 48 19.46 4.22 18.21
CA GLU A 48 20.34 4.34 17.04
C GLU A 48 20.51 5.79 16.54
N LEU A 49 19.66 6.72 17.01
CA LEU A 49 19.78 8.16 16.70
C LEU A 49 20.65 8.91 17.73
N ARG A 50 21.11 8.25 18.81
CA ARG A 50 21.99 8.84 19.82
C ARG A 50 23.43 8.95 19.30
N ALA A 51 23.62 9.84 18.33
CA ALA A 51 24.90 10.08 17.67
C ALA A 51 25.23 11.58 17.69
N PRO A 52 26.50 11.98 17.57
CA PRO A 52 26.86 13.37 17.37
C PRO A 52 26.08 13.98 16.21
N GLY A 53 25.54 15.19 16.41
CA GLY A 53 24.73 15.88 15.42
C GLY A 53 23.21 15.61 15.51
N CYS A 54 22.75 14.80 16.47
CA CYS A 54 21.32 14.61 16.74
C CYS A 54 20.89 15.26 18.06
N VAL A 55 19.86 16.10 18.00
CA VAL A 55 19.21 16.73 19.14
C VAL A 55 17.82 16.16 19.33
N PHE A 56 17.48 15.75 20.54
CA PHE A 56 16.16 15.20 20.90
C PHE A 56 15.29 16.31 21.51
N ALA A 57 14.21 16.67 20.82
CA ALA A 57 13.22 17.67 21.26
C ALA A 57 11.81 17.04 21.26
N LEU A 58 11.67 15.92 21.97
CA LEU A 58 10.43 15.12 22.05
C LEU A 58 9.48 15.70 23.11
N GLY A 59 8.18 15.55 22.88
CA GLY A 59 7.13 16.11 23.75
C GLY A 59 7.03 17.64 23.69
N GLN A 60 7.71 18.30 22.74
CA GLN A 60 7.71 19.74 22.56
C GLN A 60 6.92 20.16 21.32
N ALA A 61 6.43 21.42 21.34
CA ALA A 61 5.79 22.01 20.17
C ALA A 61 6.82 22.27 19.06
N ALA A 62 6.56 21.79 17.87
CA ALA A 62 7.46 21.92 16.72
C ALA A 62 7.71 23.39 16.33
N ASP A 63 6.75 24.29 16.59
CA ASP A 63 6.86 25.72 16.27
C ASP A 63 8.09 26.38 16.87
N ALA A 64 8.47 26.03 18.10
CA ALA A 64 9.65 26.58 18.79
C ALA A 64 10.99 26.12 18.18
N LEU A 65 10.96 25.09 17.35
CA LEU A 65 12.15 24.46 16.79
C LEU A 65 12.42 24.87 15.33
N ILE A 66 11.55 25.65 14.69
CA ILE A 66 11.62 26.02 13.27
C ILE A 66 12.75 27.02 13.02
N ALA A 67 12.91 27.98 13.96
CA ALA A 67 13.86 29.07 13.77
C ALA A 67 15.28 28.56 13.53
N GLY A 68 15.87 29.00 12.41
CA GLY A 68 17.22 28.64 12.04
C GLY A 68 17.39 27.25 11.40
N GLN A 69 16.31 26.51 11.12
CA GLN A 69 16.38 25.28 10.32
C GLN A 69 16.54 25.61 8.83
N ASP A 70 17.33 24.82 8.14
CA ASP A 70 17.44 24.89 6.68
C ASP A 70 16.34 24.06 6.00
N MET A 71 15.93 22.98 6.65
CA MET A 71 14.97 22.01 6.12
C MET A 71 14.06 21.44 7.22
N MET A 72 12.87 21.03 6.81
CA MET A 72 11.95 20.26 7.66
C MET A 72 11.47 19.01 6.91
N ILE A 73 11.64 17.86 7.53
CA ILE A 73 11.12 16.59 7.02
C ILE A 73 9.91 16.19 7.86
N ILE A 74 8.76 15.98 7.23
CA ILE A 74 7.53 15.60 7.92
C ILE A 74 7.11 14.17 7.58
N SER A 75 6.68 13.44 8.62
CA SER A 75 6.09 12.11 8.45
C SER A 75 4.74 12.18 7.73
N PRO A 76 4.35 11.17 6.93
CA PRO A 76 3.10 11.18 6.15
C PRO A 76 1.82 11.36 6.99
N GLY A 77 1.85 10.98 8.28
CA GLY A 77 0.75 11.20 9.22
C GLY A 77 0.49 12.67 9.57
N ILE A 78 1.48 13.55 9.38
CA ILE A 78 1.37 14.97 9.66
C ILE A 78 0.71 15.68 8.46
N ALA A 79 -0.41 16.39 8.71
CA ALA A 79 -1.09 17.11 7.66
C ALA A 79 -0.30 18.37 7.27
N TRP A 80 -0.16 18.61 5.98
CA TRP A 80 0.49 19.82 5.44
C TRP A 80 -0.18 21.12 5.89
N ALA A 81 -1.49 21.09 6.13
CA ALA A 81 -2.26 22.23 6.66
C ALA A 81 -2.00 22.52 8.14
N LYS A 82 -1.17 21.78 8.84
CA LYS A 82 -0.85 22.08 10.25
C LYS A 82 -0.16 23.44 10.37
N PRO A 83 -0.53 24.27 11.37
CA PRO A 83 0.01 25.64 11.53
C PRO A 83 1.54 25.69 11.54
N PHE A 84 2.21 24.81 12.26
CA PHE A 84 3.68 24.78 12.33
C PHE A 84 4.32 24.47 10.98
N VAL A 85 3.71 23.62 10.15
CA VAL A 85 4.20 23.32 8.80
C VAL A 85 4.09 24.56 7.91
N GLN A 86 2.94 25.24 7.96
CA GLN A 86 2.73 26.50 7.23
C GLN A 86 3.66 27.62 7.71
N SER A 87 3.92 27.70 9.02
CA SER A 87 4.88 28.62 9.61
C SER A 87 6.32 28.37 9.11
N ALA A 88 6.74 27.10 9.01
CA ALA A 88 8.05 26.75 8.46
C ALA A 88 8.18 27.19 7.00
N ILE A 89 7.17 26.93 6.17
CA ILE A 89 7.12 27.37 4.78
C ILE A 89 7.21 28.90 4.68
N ALA A 90 6.43 29.60 5.49
CA ALA A 90 6.44 31.09 5.51
C ALA A 90 7.79 31.68 5.93
N GLN A 91 8.55 30.98 6.76
CA GLN A 91 9.93 31.37 7.17
C GLN A 91 10.99 30.96 6.14
N GLY A 92 10.63 30.38 5.00
CA GLY A 92 11.55 29.97 3.95
C GLY A 92 12.29 28.64 4.24
N VAL A 93 11.87 27.86 5.24
CA VAL A 93 12.40 26.52 5.49
C VAL A 93 11.92 25.58 4.37
N GLU A 94 12.84 24.80 3.79
CA GLU A 94 12.48 23.82 2.77
C GLU A 94 11.76 22.62 3.41
N VAL A 95 10.43 22.56 3.25
CA VAL A 95 9.61 21.48 3.83
C VAL A 95 9.37 20.40 2.79
N MET A 96 9.57 19.14 3.19
CA MET A 96 9.27 17.98 2.33
C MET A 96 8.87 16.75 3.14
N GLY A 97 8.27 15.76 2.45
CA GLY A 97 8.02 14.45 3.01
C GLY A 97 9.25 13.53 2.94
N GLU A 98 9.23 12.45 3.72
CA GLU A 98 10.26 11.42 3.71
C GLU A 98 10.45 10.80 2.31
N LEU A 99 9.35 10.57 1.57
CA LEU A 99 9.37 10.04 0.20
C LEU A 99 10.17 10.96 -0.75
N GLU A 100 9.96 12.26 -0.66
CA GLU A 100 10.66 13.26 -1.45
C GLU A 100 12.16 13.28 -1.13
N LEU A 101 12.50 13.30 0.17
CA LEU A 101 13.91 13.25 0.62
C LEU A 101 14.61 12.01 0.08
N GLY A 102 13.99 10.84 0.26
CA GLY A 102 14.56 9.58 -0.19
C GLY A 102 14.69 9.51 -1.71
N ALA A 103 13.68 9.96 -2.46
CA ALA A 103 13.72 9.98 -3.93
C ALA A 103 14.83 10.87 -4.48
N ARG A 104 15.08 12.05 -3.86
CA ARG A 104 16.18 12.94 -4.25
C ARG A 104 17.58 12.39 -3.97
N LEU A 105 17.70 11.44 -3.06
CA LEU A 105 18.95 10.82 -2.65
C LEU A 105 19.16 9.43 -3.26
N THR A 106 18.10 8.80 -3.74
CA THR A 106 18.13 7.50 -4.42
C THR A 106 18.86 7.64 -5.76
N LYS A 107 19.71 6.65 -6.05
CA LYS A 107 20.38 6.48 -7.33
C LYS A 107 19.69 5.38 -8.14
N GLY A 108 19.88 5.39 -9.45
CA GLY A 108 19.29 4.42 -10.35
C GLY A 108 17.83 4.71 -10.71
N ALA A 109 17.15 3.71 -11.24
CA ALA A 109 15.80 3.89 -11.74
C ALA A 109 14.76 3.88 -10.59
N LEU A 110 13.88 4.88 -10.56
CA LEU A 110 12.77 4.96 -9.64
C LEU A 110 11.45 4.59 -10.34
N VAL A 111 10.73 3.63 -9.80
CA VAL A 111 9.38 3.23 -10.19
C VAL A 111 8.43 3.60 -9.04
N ALA A 112 7.38 4.37 -9.32
CA ALA A 112 6.41 4.80 -8.32
C ALA A 112 5.03 4.22 -8.62
N ILE A 113 4.44 3.51 -7.67
CA ILE A 113 3.14 2.85 -7.85
C ILE A 113 2.14 3.37 -6.83
N THR A 114 1.04 3.96 -7.32
CA THR A 114 -0.07 4.45 -6.50
C THR A 114 -1.41 3.92 -7.02
N GLY A 115 -2.48 4.28 -6.37
CA GLY A 115 -3.85 3.86 -6.65
C GLY A 115 -4.64 3.75 -5.35
N THR A 116 -5.92 3.46 -5.41
CA THR A 116 -6.68 3.15 -4.21
C THR A 116 -6.35 1.75 -3.73
N ASN A 117 -6.44 0.75 -4.58
CA ASN A 117 -6.22 -0.66 -4.28
C ASN A 117 -5.16 -1.30 -5.20
N GLY A 118 -4.62 -2.46 -4.79
CA GLY A 118 -3.64 -3.21 -5.57
C GLY A 118 -2.19 -2.75 -5.43
N LYS A 119 -1.93 -1.59 -4.83
CA LYS A 119 -0.57 -1.01 -4.69
C LYS A 119 0.47 -2.02 -4.21
N THR A 120 0.25 -2.62 -3.05
CA THR A 120 1.21 -3.52 -2.41
C THR A 120 1.50 -4.75 -3.27
N THR A 121 0.43 -5.39 -3.79
CA THR A 121 0.58 -6.57 -4.67
C THR A 121 1.38 -6.22 -5.92
N THR A 122 1.02 -5.12 -6.59
CA THR A 122 1.72 -4.68 -7.80
C THR A 122 3.17 -4.28 -7.50
N THR A 123 3.42 -3.53 -6.43
CA THR A 123 4.78 -3.10 -6.05
C THR A 123 5.67 -4.29 -5.73
N THR A 124 5.16 -5.26 -4.97
CA THR A 124 5.91 -6.48 -4.65
C THR A 124 6.16 -7.32 -5.90
N LEU A 125 5.12 -7.53 -6.74
CA LEU A 125 5.25 -8.30 -7.97
C LEU A 125 6.25 -7.66 -8.95
N VAL A 126 6.23 -6.33 -9.11
CA VAL A 126 7.21 -5.58 -9.91
C VAL A 126 8.62 -5.77 -9.35
N GLY A 127 8.76 -5.74 -8.02
CA GLY A 127 10.03 -6.02 -7.36
C GLY A 127 10.56 -7.42 -7.69
N GLU A 128 9.72 -8.45 -7.64
CA GLU A 128 10.09 -9.83 -8.01
C GLU A 128 10.45 -9.96 -9.48
N LEU A 129 9.74 -9.27 -10.38
CA LEU A 129 10.04 -9.26 -11.82
C LEU A 129 11.44 -8.68 -12.10
N PHE A 130 11.82 -7.59 -11.43
CA PHE A 130 13.16 -7.03 -11.59
C PHE A 130 14.26 -7.91 -10.97
N ARG A 131 14.01 -8.50 -9.79
CA ARG A 131 14.95 -9.45 -9.16
C ARG A 131 15.19 -10.68 -10.05
N ALA A 132 14.12 -11.26 -10.59
CA ALA A 132 14.20 -12.40 -11.50
C ALA A 132 14.92 -12.05 -12.82
N ALA A 133 14.88 -10.78 -13.23
CA ALA A 133 15.67 -10.25 -14.35
C ALA A 133 17.14 -9.92 -13.97
N GLY A 134 17.59 -10.27 -12.77
CA GLY A 134 18.97 -10.07 -12.31
C GLY A 134 19.28 -8.64 -11.83
N ARG A 135 18.27 -7.80 -11.58
CA ARG A 135 18.49 -6.41 -11.12
C ARG A 135 18.46 -6.31 -9.59
N THR A 136 19.42 -5.61 -9.01
CA THR A 136 19.34 -5.20 -7.59
C THR A 136 18.13 -4.31 -7.39
N THR A 137 17.19 -4.75 -6.53
CA THR A 137 15.87 -4.12 -6.43
C THR A 137 15.49 -3.83 -4.98
N HIS A 138 15.16 -2.57 -4.70
CA HIS A 138 14.67 -2.08 -3.42
C HIS A 138 13.16 -1.86 -3.49
N VAL A 139 12.38 -2.63 -2.73
CA VAL A 139 10.93 -2.46 -2.59
C VAL A 139 10.66 -1.67 -1.32
N VAL A 140 10.11 -0.46 -1.46
CA VAL A 140 10.09 0.55 -0.39
C VAL A 140 8.81 1.42 -0.41
N GLY A 141 8.71 2.35 0.52
CA GLY A 141 7.69 3.39 0.56
C GLY A 141 6.60 3.12 1.60
N ASN A 142 5.34 3.10 1.19
CA ASN A 142 4.20 2.82 2.08
C ASN A 142 4.11 1.35 2.50
N ILE A 143 4.99 0.50 1.98
CA ILE A 143 5.19 -0.91 2.37
C ILE A 143 6.65 -1.15 2.70
N GLY A 144 6.90 -2.19 3.48
CA GLY A 144 8.26 -2.60 3.84
C GLY A 144 9.00 -1.48 4.57
N TYR A 145 10.10 -1.05 3.98
CA TYR A 145 10.95 -0.01 4.53
C TYR A 145 10.65 1.36 3.90
N PRO A 146 10.80 2.47 4.64
CA PRO A 146 10.83 3.81 4.07
C PRO A 146 11.89 3.94 2.98
N ILE A 147 11.65 4.78 1.95
CA ILE A 147 12.62 4.95 0.86
C ILE A 147 13.96 5.48 1.34
N THR A 148 13.98 6.30 2.40
CA THR A 148 15.20 6.80 3.03
C THR A 148 16.07 5.71 3.64
N ALA A 149 15.50 4.55 3.99
CA ALA A 149 16.29 3.43 4.51
C ALA A 149 17.23 2.80 3.46
N THR A 150 16.92 2.96 2.18
CA THR A 150 17.72 2.40 1.06
C THR A 150 18.41 3.46 0.21
N ALA A 151 17.97 4.71 0.28
CA ALA A 151 18.48 5.79 -0.56
C ALA A 151 20.00 5.99 -0.44
N GLY A 152 20.55 5.89 0.77
CA GLY A 152 21.99 6.05 1.02
C GLY A 152 22.88 4.93 0.47
N ILE A 153 22.32 3.75 0.23
CA ILE A 153 23.05 2.56 -0.26
C ILE A 153 22.76 2.22 -1.72
N SER A 154 21.76 2.87 -2.33
CA SER A 154 21.38 2.63 -3.71
C SER A 154 22.49 3.00 -4.70
N LYS A 155 22.61 2.23 -5.80
CA LYS A 155 23.59 2.41 -6.88
C LYS A 155 22.90 2.81 -8.18
N ALA A 156 23.68 3.26 -9.16
CA ALA A 156 23.16 3.73 -10.44
C ALA A 156 22.41 2.65 -11.24
N ASP A 157 22.77 1.38 -11.06
CA ASP A 157 22.17 0.24 -11.76
C ASP A 157 20.98 -0.38 -11.00
N ASP A 158 20.72 0.08 -9.78
CA ASP A 158 19.64 -0.44 -8.95
C ASP A 158 18.28 0.05 -9.45
N VAL A 159 17.23 -0.68 -9.09
CA VAL A 159 15.85 -0.28 -9.28
C VAL A 159 15.19 -0.09 -7.91
N THR A 160 14.64 1.09 -7.68
CA THR A 160 13.81 1.37 -6.50
C THR A 160 12.35 1.34 -6.91
N VAL A 161 11.57 0.42 -6.34
CA VAL A 161 10.12 0.29 -6.57
C VAL A 161 9.40 0.79 -5.34
N ALA A 162 8.78 1.96 -5.43
CA ALA A 162 8.14 2.64 -4.33
C ALA A 162 6.62 2.52 -4.39
N GLU A 163 6.01 1.95 -3.34
CA GLU A 163 4.59 2.13 -3.10
C GLU A 163 4.34 3.54 -2.57
N VAL A 164 3.46 4.30 -3.23
CA VAL A 164 3.19 5.70 -2.89
C VAL A 164 1.73 5.89 -2.47
N SER A 165 1.50 6.32 -1.23
CA SER A 165 0.20 6.72 -0.72
C SER A 165 -0.16 8.16 -1.13
N SER A 166 -1.46 8.50 -1.09
CA SER A 166 -1.89 9.89 -1.33
C SER A 166 -1.36 10.88 -0.31
N TYR A 167 -1.12 10.44 0.93
CA TYR A 167 -0.53 11.28 1.99
C TYR A 167 0.93 11.63 1.69
N GLN A 168 1.69 10.67 1.18
CA GLN A 168 3.07 10.92 0.75
C GLN A 168 3.13 11.87 -0.46
N CYS A 169 2.13 11.84 -1.34
CA CYS A 169 2.04 12.76 -2.48
C CYS A 169 1.85 14.23 -2.06
N GLU A 170 1.37 14.52 -0.85
CA GLU A 170 1.29 15.90 -0.36
C GLU A 170 2.68 16.56 -0.28
N GLY A 171 3.71 15.78 0.03
CA GLY A 171 5.06 16.23 0.32
C GLY A 171 6.07 16.13 -0.82
N ILE A 172 5.64 15.85 -2.04
CA ILE A 172 6.54 15.76 -3.20
C ILE A 172 6.61 17.09 -3.98
N SER A 173 7.77 17.40 -4.54
CA SER A 173 7.98 18.61 -5.35
C SER A 173 9.00 18.42 -6.50
N GLN A 174 10.06 17.66 -6.28
CA GLN A 174 11.06 17.26 -7.27
C GLN A 174 11.02 15.76 -7.58
N PHE A 175 10.03 15.06 -7.03
CA PHE A 175 9.85 13.63 -7.22
C PHE A 175 9.71 13.27 -8.70
N HIS A 176 10.64 12.47 -9.20
CA HIS A 176 10.76 12.18 -10.63
C HIS A 176 10.95 10.67 -10.86
N PRO A 177 9.88 9.87 -10.93
CA PRO A 177 9.99 8.46 -11.27
C PRO A 177 10.16 8.27 -12.78
N HIS A 178 11.03 7.35 -13.20
CA HIS A 178 11.18 6.90 -14.59
C HIS A 178 9.90 6.20 -15.08
N VAL A 179 9.25 5.47 -14.17
CA VAL A 179 7.92 4.89 -14.42
C VAL A 179 7.01 5.23 -13.25
N GLY A 180 5.94 5.97 -13.53
CA GLY A 180 4.84 6.21 -12.59
C GLY A 180 3.63 5.36 -12.95
N ALA A 181 2.90 4.81 -11.96
CA ALA A 181 1.71 4.01 -12.23
C ALA A 181 0.54 4.38 -11.30
N VAL A 182 -0.67 4.51 -11.87
CA VAL A 182 -1.94 4.60 -11.14
C VAL A 182 -2.81 3.40 -11.49
N LEU A 183 -3.10 2.57 -10.48
CA LEU A 183 -3.78 1.29 -10.69
C LEU A 183 -5.29 1.42 -10.81
N ASN A 184 -5.89 2.27 -10.01
CA ASN A 184 -7.33 2.54 -9.96
C ASN A 184 -7.61 3.70 -9.01
N ILE A 185 -8.77 4.31 -9.17
CA ILE A 185 -9.26 5.37 -8.28
C ILE A 185 -10.70 5.05 -7.85
N THR A 186 -10.88 4.76 -6.58
CA THR A 186 -12.18 4.65 -5.91
C THR A 186 -12.17 5.50 -4.65
N GLU A 187 -13.31 5.75 -4.04
CA GLU A 187 -13.43 6.61 -2.87
C GLU A 187 -12.64 6.04 -1.69
N ASP A 188 -11.70 6.84 -1.19
CA ASP A 188 -10.91 6.53 0.00
C ASP A 188 -10.30 7.83 0.56
N HIS A 189 -10.05 7.88 1.87
CA HIS A 189 -9.37 8.99 2.55
C HIS A 189 -10.00 10.39 2.34
N ILE A 190 -11.31 10.49 2.08
CA ILE A 190 -11.99 11.78 1.85
C ILE A 190 -11.92 12.70 3.07
N VAL A 191 -11.92 12.13 4.27
CA VAL A 191 -11.73 12.91 5.52
C VAL A 191 -10.41 13.70 5.50
N ARG A 192 -9.35 13.13 4.93
CA ARG A 192 -8.04 13.80 4.81
C ARG A 192 -8.01 14.83 3.69
N HIS A 193 -8.53 14.46 2.52
CA HIS A 193 -8.39 15.25 1.29
C HIS A 193 -9.55 16.23 1.06
N GLY A 194 -10.66 16.08 1.79
CA GLY A 194 -11.84 16.92 1.67
C GLY A 194 -12.74 16.58 0.46
N SER A 195 -12.19 16.08 -0.64
CA SER A 195 -12.97 15.69 -1.83
C SER A 195 -12.24 14.68 -2.70
N MET A 196 -12.99 13.98 -3.56
CA MET A 196 -12.42 13.09 -4.59
C MET A 196 -11.52 13.84 -5.57
N ALA A 197 -11.87 15.09 -5.93
CA ALA A 197 -11.06 15.89 -6.84
C ALA A 197 -9.65 16.15 -6.28
N VAL A 198 -9.54 16.48 -5.00
CA VAL A 198 -8.26 16.66 -4.31
C VAL A 198 -7.51 15.33 -4.19
N TYR A 199 -8.19 14.23 -3.84
CA TYR A 199 -7.58 12.90 -3.77
C TYR A 199 -6.95 12.47 -5.10
N ILE A 200 -7.67 12.66 -6.22
CA ILE A 200 -7.20 12.39 -7.57
C ILE A 200 -5.99 13.28 -7.90
N ALA A 201 -6.10 14.59 -7.63
CA ALA A 201 -5.03 15.54 -7.88
C ALA A 201 -3.75 15.18 -7.10
N MET A 202 -3.88 14.75 -5.84
CA MET A 202 -2.72 14.31 -5.05
C MET A 202 -2.01 13.11 -5.68
N LYS A 203 -2.75 12.07 -6.10
CA LYS A 203 -2.11 10.91 -6.75
C LYS A 203 -1.49 11.26 -8.11
N ARG A 204 -2.08 12.20 -8.84
CA ARG A 204 -1.56 12.65 -10.14
C ARG A 204 -0.19 13.33 -10.03
N ARG A 205 0.15 13.89 -8.87
CA ARG A 205 1.43 14.59 -8.65
C ARG A 205 2.67 13.73 -8.91
N ILE A 206 2.59 12.42 -8.82
CA ILE A 206 3.75 11.54 -9.14
C ILE A 206 4.26 11.72 -10.58
N PHE A 207 3.46 12.33 -11.47
CA PHE A 207 3.82 12.59 -12.86
C PHE A 207 4.29 14.03 -13.13
N ASP A 208 4.23 14.94 -12.15
CA ASP A 208 4.45 16.39 -12.36
C ASP A 208 5.85 16.70 -12.91
N ARG A 209 6.85 15.88 -12.60
CA ARG A 209 8.22 16.03 -13.05
C ARG A 209 8.62 15.09 -14.19
N GLN A 210 7.74 14.22 -14.62
CA GLN A 210 8.02 13.34 -15.74
C GLN A 210 8.18 14.11 -17.05
N THR A 211 9.00 13.59 -17.93
CA THR A 211 9.34 14.11 -19.26
C THR A 211 8.92 13.11 -20.33
N ALA A 212 9.17 13.40 -21.59
CA ALA A 212 8.90 12.47 -22.71
C ALA A 212 9.77 11.21 -22.70
N GLN A 213 10.79 11.14 -21.85
CA GLN A 213 11.67 9.98 -21.67
C GLN A 213 11.14 9.01 -20.61
N ASP A 214 10.14 9.43 -19.85
CA ASP A 214 9.54 8.67 -18.78
C ASP A 214 8.22 8.01 -19.22
N VAL A 215 7.73 7.05 -18.44
CA VAL A 215 6.50 6.33 -18.76
C VAL A 215 5.47 6.50 -17.64
N ALA A 216 4.24 6.82 -18.02
CA ALA A 216 3.08 6.94 -17.16
C ALA A 216 2.13 5.77 -17.43
N VAL A 217 1.97 4.87 -16.46
CA VAL A 217 1.17 3.64 -16.59
C VAL A 217 -0.20 3.82 -15.94
N PHE A 218 -1.28 3.52 -16.67
CA PHE A 218 -2.64 3.68 -16.20
C PHE A 218 -3.54 2.49 -16.56
N ASN A 219 -4.57 2.31 -15.74
CA ASN A 219 -5.65 1.38 -16.01
C ASN A 219 -6.60 1.93 -17.08
N TYR A 220 -6.68 1.28 -18.23
CA TYR A 220 -7.57 1.69 -19.30
C TYR A 220 -9.05 1.40 -18.98
N ASP A 221 -9.31 0.40 -18.13
CA ASP A 221 -10.67 0.04 -17.71
C ASP A 221 -11.27 1.03 -16.69
N ASP A 222 -10.46 1.91 -16.10
CA ASP A 222 -10.86 2.93 -15.13
C ASP A 222 -11.00 4.31 -15.81
N ALA A 223 -12.21 4.86 -15.80
CA ALA A 223 -12.51 6.15 -16.45
C ALA A 223 -11.70 7.31 -15.83
N THR A 224 -11.49 7.31 -14.50
CA THR A 224 -10.71 8.34 -13.81
C THR A 224 -9.23 8.26 -14.21
N CYS A 225 -8.68 7.05 -14.34
CA CYS A 225 -7.32 6.84 -14.83
C CYS A 225 -7.15 7.36 -16.27
N ARG A 226 -8.14 7.16 -17.15
CA ARG A 226 -8.09 7.72 -18.50
C ARG A 226 -8.08 9.26 -18.51
N GLU A 227 -8.87 9.89 -17.63
CA GLU A 227 -8.84 11.36 -17.48
C GLU A 227 -7.51 11.86 -16.91
N MET A 228 -6.95 11.17 -15.90
CA MET A 228 -5.65 11.53 -15.29
C MET A 228 -4.50 11.48 -16.29
N ALA A 229 -4.56 10.63 -17.29
CA ALA A 229 -3.52 10.46 -18.30
C ALA A 229 -3.45 11.62 -19.31
N LYS A 230 -4.51 12.42 -19.42
CA LYS A 230 -4.55 13.54 -20.39
C LYS A 230 -3.55 14.63 -20.06
N GLY A 231 -2.86 15.13 -21.08
CA GLY A 231 -1.93 16.26 -20.96
C GLY A 231 -0.62 15.98 -20.25
N LEU A 232 -0.27 14.71 -19.99
CA LEU A 232 1.04 14.34 -19.46
C LEU A 232 2.12 14.49 -20.53
N LYS A 233 3.34 14.81 -20.10
CA LYS A 233 4.53 14.86 -20.98
C LYS A 233 5.10 13.46 -21.23
N ALA A 234 4.96 12.56 -20.25
CA ALA A 234 5.46 11.20 -20.32
C ALA A 234 4.71 10.38 -21.38
N GLN A 235 5.37 9.35 -21.89
CA GLN A 235 4.71 8.36 -22.72
C GLN A 235 3.67 7.59 -21.89
N VAL A 236 2.43 7.59 -22.35
CA VAL A 236 1.35 6.87 -21.64
C VAL A 236 1.33 5.42 -22.09
N ALA A 237 1.48 4.52 -21.11
CA ALA A 237 1.26 3.09 -21.27
C ALA A 237 0.00 2.67 -20.51
N TRP A 238 -0.71 1.68 -21.05
CA TRP A 238 -1.98 1.24 -20.53
C TRP A 238 -1.93 -0.23 -20.11
N PHE A 239 -2.73 -0.60 -19.12
CA PHE A 239 -3.09 -1.97 -18.92
C PHE A 239 -4.61 -2.12 -18.91
N SER A 240 -5.10 -3.21 -19.47
CA SER A 240 -6.53 -3.48 -19.56
C SER A 240 -6.82 -4.97 -19.52
N ARG A 241 -7.86 -5.32 -18.78
CA ARG A 241 -8.41 -6.68 -18.77
C ARG A 241 -9.49 -6.88 -19.80
N ARG A 242 -10.08 -5.79 -20.33
CA ARG A 242 -11.29 -5.80 -21.15
C ARG A 242 -11.04 -5.44 -22.60
N GLU A 243 -10.07 -4.59 -22.87
CA GLU A 243 -9.86 -4.02 -24.20
C GLU A 243 -8.39 -4.08 -24.62
N LYS A 244 -8.14 -4.16 -25.91
CA LYS A 244 -6.80 -3.99 -26.48
C LYS A 244 -6.33 -2.56 -26.29
N VAL A 245 -5.07 -2.41 -25.93
CA VAL A 245 -4.45 -1.10 -25.74
C VAL A 245 -3.34 -0.86 -26.79
N PRO A 246 -3.12 0.40 -27.18
CA PRO A 246 -2.12 0.72 -28.22
C PRO A 246 -0.68 0.50 -27.75
N PHE A 247 -0.40 0.67 -26.44
CA PHE A 247 0.91 0.53 -25.84
C PHE A 247 0.74 0.09 -24.37
N GLY A 248 1.27 -1.09 -24.01
CA GLY A 248 1.17 -1.67 -22.66
C GLY A 248 0.73 -3.13 -22.66
N ALA A 249 0.01 -3.57 -21.63
CA ALA A 249 -0.43 -4.96 -21.51
C ALA A 249 -1.96 -5.09 -21.47
N TYR A 250 -2.47 -6.17 -22.09
CA TYR A 250 -3.90 -6.44 -22.11
C TYR A 250 -4.20 -7.94 -22.21
N VAL A 251 -5.48 -8.30 -22.04
CA VAL A 251 -5.92 -9.68 -22.20
C VAL A 251 -6.51 -9.88 -23.60
N GLU A 252 -6.00 -10.89 -24.29
CA GLU A 252 -6.53 -11.40 -25.56
C GLU A 252 -6.49 -12.92 -25.58
N ASP A 253 -7.59 -13.56 -25.99
CA ASP A 253 -7.70 -15.03 -26.08
C ASP A 253 -7.20 -15.75 -24.82
N GLN A 254 -7.61 -15.25 -23.64
CA GLN A 254 -7.16 -15.77 -22.33
C GLN A 254 -5.61 -15.70 -22.09
N HIS A 255 -4.90 -14.83 -22.82
CA HIS A 255 -3.48 -14.59 -22.61
C HIS A 255 -3.25 -13.14 -22.19
N ILE A 256 -2.25 -12.94 -21.35
CA ILE A 256 -1.64 -11.62 -21.13
C ILE A 256 -0.74 -11.35 -22.34
N VAL A 257 -1.04 -10.28 -23.06
CA VAL A 257 -0.29 -9.80 -24.22
C VAL A 257 0.37 -8.47 -23.85
N LEU A 258 1.66 -8.36 -24.13
CA LEU A 258 2.44 -7.12 -23.99
C LEU A 258 2.71 -6.53 -25.37
N LYS A 259 2.30 -5.29 -25.59
CA LYS A 259 2.50 -4.52 -26.82
C LYS A 259 3.34 -3.29 -26.53
N LEU A 260 4.58 -3.30 -27.01
CA LEU A 260 5.52 -2.19 -26.93
C LEU A 260 6.03 -1.89 -28.36
N GLY A 261 5.60 -0.78 -28.94
CA GLY A 261 5.86 -0.45 -30.34
C GLY A 261 5.04 -1.31 -31.31
N GLU A 262 5.67 -1.77 -32.41
CA GLU A 262 4.98 -2.51 -33.47
C GLU A 262 4.74 -4.00 -33.18
N GLY A 263 5.36 -4.54 -32.13
CA GLY A 263 5.30 -5.98 -31.81
C GLY A 263 4.38 -6.29 -30.64
N GLU A 264 3.58 -7.35 -30.77
CA GLU A 264 2.81 -7.98 -29.69
C GLU A 264 3.49 -9.26 -29.24
N ARG A 265 3.60 -9.49 -27.93
CA ARG A 265 4.21 -10.69 -27.35
C ARG A 265 3.28 -11.30 -26.32
N ARG A 266 2.96 -12.57 -26.45
CA ARG A 266 2.23 -13.31 -25.42
C ARG A 266 3.17 -13.59 -24.25
N VAL A 267 2.77 -13.19 -23.05
CA VAL A 267 3.53 -13.43 -21.82
C VAL A 267 3.16 -14.77 -21.21
N CYS A 268 1.89 -14.98 -20.84
CA CYS A 268 1.37 -16.22 -20.29
C CYS A 268 -0.15 -16.31 -20.48
N ARG A 269 -0.75 -17.46 -20.18
CA ARG A 269 -2.21 -17.58 -20.04
C ARG A 269 -2.67 -16.93 -18.74
N CYS A 270 -3.90 -16.40 -18.72
CA CYS A 270 -4.48 -15.78 -17.53
C CYS A 270 -4.64 -16.78 -16.37
N ASP A 271 -4.89 -18.05 -16.67
CA ASP A 271 -5.02 -19.12 -15.67
C ASP A 271 -3.65 -19.62 -15.14
N GLU A 272 -2.53 -19.23 -15.75
CA GLU A 272 -1.19 -19.46 -15.22
C GLU A 272 -0.79 -18.45 -14.14
N VAL A 273 -1.52 -17.31 -13.99
CA VAL A 273 -1.25 -16.33 -12.95
C VAL A 273 -1.65 -16.91 -11.61
N HIS A 274 -0.67 -17.14 -10.74
CA HIS A 274 -0.87 -17.88 -9.49
C HIS A 274 -1.81 -17.18 -8.49
N ILE A 275 -1.78 -15.86 -8.42
CA ILE A 275 -2.65 -15.07 -7.54
C ILE A 275 -4.07 -14.98 -8.11
N PRO A 276 -5.11 -15.45 -7.38
CA PRO A 276 -6.45 -15.56 -7.92
C PRO A 276 -7.20 -14.22 -7.98
N GLY A 277 -8.22 -14.19 -8.84
CA GLY A 277 -9.21 -13.12 -8.91
C GLY A 277 -8.93 -12.06 -9.97
N PRO A 278 -10.00 -11.42 -10.48
CA PRO A 278 -9.90 -10.47 -11.59
C PRO A 278 -9.09 -9.22 -11.25
N HIS A 279 -9.11 -8.76 -10.00
CA HIS A 279 -8.29 -7.64 -9.54
C HIS A 279 -6.79 -7.99 -9.48
N ASN A 280 -6.43 -9.25 -9.22
CA ASN A 280 -5.05 -9.70 -9.27
C ASN A 280 -4.55 -9.87 -10.69
N LEU A 281 -5.43 -10.20 -11.63
CA LEU A 281 -5.09 -10.16 -13.07
C LEU A 281 -4.81 -8.71 -13.51
N GLU A 282 -5.56 -7.71 -13.02
CA GLU A 282 -5.27 -6.29 -13.26
C GLU A 282 -3.91 -5.89 -12.65
N ASN A 283 -3.60 -6.33 -11.42
CA ASN A 283 -2.30 -6.10 -10.79
C ASN A 283 -1.15 -6.73 -11.61
N ALA A 284 -1.36 -7.95 -12.15
CA ALA A 284 -0.39 -8.63 -13.02
C ALA A 284 -0.19 -7.88 -14.34
N LEU A 285 -1.28 -7.39 -14.98
CA LEU A 285 -1.19 -6.58 -16.19
C LEU A 285 -0.42 -5.27 -15.96
N ALA A 286 -0.68 -4.58 -14.85
CA ALA A 286 0.08 -3.39 -14.45
C ALA A 286 1.57 -3.71 -14.26
N ALA A 287 1.87 -4.80 -13.56
CA ALA A 287 3.24 -5.23 -13.31
C ALA A 287 3.96 -5.62 -14.61
N VAL A 288 3.30 -6.35 -15.51
CA VAL A 288 3.82 -6.70 -16.84
C VAL A 288 4.09 -5.45 -17.66
N THR A 289 3.19 -4.46 -17.63
CA THR A 289 3.40 -3.19 -18.34
C THR A 289 4.63 -2.47 -17.81
N ILE A 290 4.74 -2.30 -16.47
CA ILE A 290 5.89 -1.63 -15.82
C ILE A 290 7.19 -2.37 -16.12
N ALA A 291 7.22 -3.69 -15.93
CA ALA A 291 8.41 -4.51 -16.18
C ALA A 291 8.80 -4.51 -17.66
N GLY A 292 7.81 -4.54 -18.55
CA GLY A 292 8.01 -4.54 -20.00
C GLY A 292 8.64 -3.26 -20.50
N VAL A 293 8.14 -2.09 -20.11
CA VAL A 293 8.74 -0.79 -20.50
C VAL A 293 10.15 -0.60 -19.92
N MET A 294 10.48 -1.33 -18.86
CA MET A 294 11.81 -1.37 -18.25
C MET A 294 12.70 -2.50 -18.80
N GLY A 295 12.26 -3.23 -19.84
CA GLY A 295 13.04 -4.19 -20.58
C GLY A 295 13.13 -5.61 -19.98
N VAL A 296 12.27 -5.98 -19.03
CA VAL A 296 12.23 -7.35 -18.50
C VAL A 296 11.74 -8.32 -19.60
N PRO A 297 12.39 -9.47 -19.83
CA PRO A 297 11.96 -10.44 -20.83
C PRO A 297 10.62 -11.10 -20.49
N CYS A 298 9.78 -11.37 -21.51
CA CYS A 298 8.46 -12.00 -21.30
C CYS A 298 8.55 -13.37 -20.62
N GLU A 299 9.58 -14.16 -20.91
CA GLU A 299 9.80 -15.46 -20.27
C GLU A 299 10.02 -15.31 -18.76
N THR A 300 10.87 -14.35 -18.35
CA THR A 300 11.09 -14.04 -16.94
C THR A 300 9.78 -13.60 -16.27
N MET A 301 8.97 -12.77 -16.96
CA MET A 301 7.67 -12.35 -16.43
C MET A 301 6.74 -13.56 -16.24
N ARG A 302 6.68 -14.46 -17.20
CA ARG A 302 5.86 -15.67 -17.15
C ARG A 302 6.20 -16.52 -15.92
N GLU A 303 7.49 -16.82 -15.71
CA GLU A 303 7.92 -17.66 -14.59
C GLU A 303 7.59 -17.02 -13.22
N VAL A 304 7.76 -15.71 -13.09
CA VAL A 304 7.38 -14.99 -11.86
C VAL A 304 5.86 -15.03 -11.67
N LEU A 305 5.06 -14.76 -12.70
CA LEU A 305 3.59 -14.78 -12.59
C LEU A 305 3.05 -16.15 -12.17
N LYS A 306 3.68 -17.25 -12.60
CA LYS A 306 3.33 -18.61 -12.23
C LYS A 306 3.67 -18.97 -10.78
N THR A 307 4.67 -18.33 -10.21
CA THR A 307 5.21 -18.70 -8.88
C THR A 307 4.93 -17.68 -7.79
N PHE A 308 4.52 -16.47 -8.14
CA PHE A 308 4.25 -15.40 -7.19
C PHE A 308 3.02 -15.70 -6.33
N ARG A 309 3.24 -16.00 -5.07
CA ARG A 309 2.18 -16.42 -4.13
C ARG A 309 1.36 -15.26 -3.53
N GLY A 310 1.60 -14.03 -3.97
CA GLY A 310 0.96 -12.85 -3.41
C GLY A 310 1.78 -12.22 -2.28
N VAL A 311 1.12 -11.38 -1.52
CA VAL A 311 1.72 -10.63 -0.41
C VAL A 311 1.18 -11.19 0.89
N GLU A 312 2.03 -11.32 1.88
CA GLU A 312 1.65 -11.71 3.23
C GLU A 312 0.49 -10.85 3.74
N HIS A 313 -0.44 -11.47 4.45
CA HIS A 313 -1.68 -10.85 4.95
C HIS A 313 -2.67 -10.36 3.86
N ARG A 314 -2.53 -10.80 2.60
CA ARG A 314 -3.45 -10.43 1.52
C ARG A 314 -3.94 -11.66 0.75
N ILE A 315 -5.15 -12.11 1.10
CA ILE A 315 -5.77 -13.35 0.56
C ILE A 315 -4.76 -14.51 0.62
N GLU A 316 -3.96 -14.53 1.67
CA GLU A 316 -2.89 -15.49 1.91
C GLU A 316 -3.50 -16.79 2.45
N THR A 317 -3.33 -17.90 1.73
CA THR A 317 -3.69 -19.22 2.26
C THR A 317 -2.70 -19.60 3.36
N VAL A 318 -3.21 -19.75 4.59
CA VAL A 318 -2.40 -20.13 5.76
C VAL A 318 -2.21 -21.64 5.82
N ARG A 319 -3.32 -22.38 5.85
CA ARG A 319 -3.33 -23.87 5.82
C ARG A 319 -4.72 -24.39 5.53
N GLU A 320 -4.80 -25.67 5.20
CA GLU A 320 -6.03 -26.45 5.24
C GLU A 320 -6.06 -27.28 6.54
N LEU A 321 -7.16 -27.18 7.27
CA LEU A 321 -7.41 -27.92 8.51
C LEU A 321 -8.82 -28.52 8.46
N ASP A 322 -8.94 -29.82 8.69
CA ASP A 322 -10.23 -30.57 8.66
C ASP A 322 -11.00 -30.41 7.31
N GLY A 323 -10.27 -30.14 6.22
CA GLY A 323 -10.85 -29.86 4.91
C GLY A 323 -11.39 -28.43 4.77
N VAL A 324 -11.03 -27.50 5.65
CA VAL A 324 -11.34 -26.07 5.62
C VAL A 324 -10.07 -25.30 5.31
N THR A 325 -10.12 -24.42 4.30
CA THR A 325 -9.01 -23.54 3.96
C THR A 325 -9.07 -22.25 4.78
N TRP A 326 -8.02 -21.95 5.52
CA TRP A 326 -7.89 -20.72 6.31
C TRP A 326 -7.12 -19.66 5.55
N ILE A 327 -7.75 -18.49 5.35
CA ILE A 327 -7.25 -17.43 4.47
C ILE A 327 -7.07 -16.13 5.28
N ASN A 328 -5.88 -15.57 5.21
CA ASN A 328 -5.49 -14.34 5.88
C ASN A 328 -5.51 -13.16 4.89
N ASP A 329 -6.49 -12.27 5.05
CA ASP A 329 -6.56 -10.99 4.38
C ASP A 329 -6.64 -9.86 5.42
N SER A 330 -5.78 -9.94 6.46
CA SER A 330 -5.72 -8.93 7.51
C SER A 330 -5.46 -7.52 6.98
N LYS A 331 -4.85 -7.38 5.80
CA LYS A 331 -4.65 -6.12 5.07
C LYS A 331 -5.94 -5.53 4.48
N GLY A 332 -7.05 -6.26 4.50
CA GLY A 332 -8.39 -5.79 4.16
C GLY A 332 -8.95 -4.81 5.21
N THR A 333 -8.32 -3.63 5.33
CA THR A 333 -8.62 -2.64 6.37
C THR A 333 -9.67 -1.61 5.97
N ASN A 334 -10.37 -1.81 4.86
CA ASN A 334 -11.48 -0.98 4.39
C ASN A 334 -12.53 -1.83 3.66
N VAL A 335 -13.72 -1.26 3.51
CA VAL A 335 -14.89 -1.91 2.90
C VAL A 335 -14.60 -2.43 1.48
N ASP A 336 -14.03 -1.60 0.61
CA ASP A 336 -13.72 -1.95 -0.79
C ASP A 336 -12.73 -3.13 -0.89
N SER A 337 -11.70 -3.16 -0.04
CA SER A 337 -10.76 -4.30 0.01
C SER A 337 -11.46 -5.60 0.38
N THR A 338 -12.33 -5.58 1.38
CA THR A 338 -13.08 -6.76 1.82
C THR A 338 -14.10 -7.20 0.78
N GLN A 339 -14.78 -6.27 0.09
CA GLN A 339 -15.67 -6.61 -1.04
C GLN A 339 -14.90 -7.34 -2.16
N LYS A 340 -13.68 -6.92 -2.46
CA LYS A 340 -12.80 -7.60 -3.42
C LYS A 340 -12.38 -8.98 -2.94
N ALA A 341 -12.08 -9.14 -1.66
CA ALA A 341 -11.76 -10.45 -1.07
C ALA A 341 -12.97 -11.39 -1.14
N ILE A 342 -14.18 -10.93 -0.80
CA ILE A 342 -15.43 -11.68 -0.94
C ILE A 342 -15.60 -12.18 -2.39
N ALA A 343 -15.39 -11.30 -3.37
CA ALA A 343 -15.54 -11.64 -4.79
C ALA A 343 -14.54 -12.69 -5.31
N THR A 344 -13.48 -12.99 -4.56
CA THR A 344 -12.53 -14.08 -4.90
C THR A 344 -12.92 -15.43 -4.32
N MET A 345 -13.88 -15.47 -3.40
CA MET A 345 -14.28 -16.72 -2.78
C MET A 345 -15.05 -17.58 -3.77
N ASN A 346 -14.65 -18.84 -3.88
CA ASN A 346 -15.22 -19.84 -4.79
C ASN A 346 -15.78 -21.05 -4.05
N ARG A 347 -15.85 -20.99 -2.72
CA ARG A 347 -16.36 -22.03 -1.82
C ARG A 347 -17.16 -21.40 -0.68
N PRO A 348 -18.05 -22.15 0.00
CA PRO A 348 -18.72 -21.68 1.20
C PRO A 348 -17.74 -21.09 2.21
N THR A 349 -17.99 -19.88 2.67
CA THR A 349 -17.00 -19.09 3.44
C THR A 349 -17.63 -18.54 4.72
N VAL A 350 -16.93 -18.73 5.84
CA VAL A 350 -17.14 -17.99 7.09
C VAL A 350 -16.21 -16.78 7.09
N LEU A 351 -16.78 -15.57 7.21
CA LEU A 351 -16.08 -14.31 7.08
C LEU A 351 -15.88 -13.64 8.45
N ILE A 352 -14.66 -13.29 8.81
CA ILE A 352 -14.33 -12.52 10.02
C ILE A 352 -14.29 -11.03 9.67
N LEU A 353 -15.12 -10.23 10.37
CA LEU A 353 -15.28 -8.79 10.17
C LEU A 353 -15.11 -8.03 11.48
N GLY A 354 -14.60 -6.79 11.39
CA GLY A 354 -14.55 -5.85 12.49
C GLY A 354 -13.16 -5.46 12.92
N GLY A 355 -13.09 -4.51 13.84
CA GLY A 355 -11.88 -3.85 14.29
C GLY A 355 -12.13 -2.39 14.65
N SER A 356 -11.10 -1.54 14.59
CA SER A 356 -11.18 -0.12 14.96
C SER A 356 -12.06 0.70 14.02
N ASP A 357 -12.84 1.62 14.59
CA ASP A 357 -13.76 2.48 13.85
C ASP A 357 -13.04 3.59 13.07
N LYS A 358 -13.25 3.64 11.77
CA LYS A 358 -12.81 4.73 10.87
C LYS A 358 -13.95 5.68 10.49
N LYS A 359 -15.12 5.58 11.14
CA LYS A 359 -16.33 6.38 10.87
C LYS A 359 -16.79 6.28 9.42
N VAL A 360 -16.80 5.06 8.89
CA VAL A 360 -17.28 4.73 7.54
C VAL A 360 -18.60 3.96 7.58
N SER A 361 -19.43 4.06 6.55
CA SER A 361 -20.63 3.23 6.43
C SER A 361 -20.28 1.80 6.03
N PHE A 362 -20.92 0.82 6.68
CA PHE A 362 -20.84 -0.60 6.33
C PHE A 362 -22.00 -1.08 5.44
N ASP A 363 -22.95 -0.21 5.07
CA ASP A 363 -24.08 -0.59 4.20
C ASP A 363 -23.62 -1.14 2.83
N PRO A 364 -22.59 -0.59 2.16
CA PRO A 364 -22.07 -1.19 0.92
C PRO A 364 -21.51 -2.60 1.12
N LEU A 365 -20.83 -2.85 2.26
CA LEU A 365 -20.31 -4.17 2.59
C LEU A 365 -21.46 -5.17 2.85
N ALA A 366 -22.45 -4.76 3.65
CA ALA A 366 -23.60 -5.60 3.97
C ALA A 366 -24.37 -6.01 2.70
N LYS A 367 -24.57 -5.07 1.77
CA LYS A 367 -25.15 -5.37 0.45
C LYS A 367 -24.34 -6.41 -0.32
N SER A 368 -23.01 -6.25 -0.38
CA SER A 368 -22.14 -7.21 -1.07
C SER A 368 -22.16 -8.60 -0.43
N ILE A 369 -22.32 -8.69 0.91
CA ILE A 369 -22.44 -9.96 1.60
C ILE A 369 -23.76 -10.67 1.24
N VAL A 370 -24.87 -9.93 1.18
CA VAL A 370 -26.18 -10.47 0.75
C VAL A 370 -26.13 -10.95 -0.71
N GLU A 371 -25.45 -10.24 -1.58
CA GLU A 371 -25.28 -10.57 -2.99
C GLU A 371 -24.28 -11.72 -3.23
N ALA A 372 -23.49 -12.11 -2.23
CA ALA A 372 -22.48 -13.16 -2.30
C ALA A 372 -22.96 -14.47 -1.66
N PRO A 373 -23.60 -15.38 -2.39
CA PRO A 373 -24.22 -16.59 -1.82
C PRO A 373 -23.23 -17.56 -1.18
N LEU A 374 -21.93 -17.38 -1.41
CA LEU A 374 -20.87 -18.17 -0.80
C LEU A 374 -20.47 -17.67 0.59
N ILE A 375 -20.90 -16.48 1.02
CA ILE A 375 -20.68 -16.01 2.40
C ILE A 375 -21.84 -16.55 3.24
N GLU A 376 -21.58 -17.66 3.93
CA GLU A 376 -22.61 -18.34 4.70
C GLU A 376 -22.77 -17.81 6.13
N HIS A 377 -21.70 -17.24 6.71
CA HIS A 377 -21.73 -16.70 8.06
C HIS A 377 -20.67 -15.62 8.28
N CYS A 378 -21.02 -14.62 9.09
CA CYS A 378 -20.09 -13.57 9.52
C CYS A 378 -19.76 -13.70 11.01
N VAL A 379 -18.49 -13.64 11.40
CA VAL A 379 -18.07 -13.57 12.80
C VAL A 379 -17.53 -12.16 13.06
N LEU A 380 -18.18 -11.44 14.00
CA LEU A 380 -17.96 -10.02 14.23
C LEU A 380 -17.10 -9.78 15.48
N ILE A 381 -16.04 -8.97 15.32
CA ILE A 381 -15.06 -8.66 16.39
C ILE A 381 -14.86 -7.16 16.55
N GLY A 382 -14.36 -6.75 17.71
CA GLY A 382 -13.82 -5.40 17.98
C GLY A 382 -14.88 -4.29 18.05
N ASP A 383 -14.39 -3.05 18.00
CA ASP A 383 -15.17 -1.82 18.21
C ASP A 383 -16.36 -1.67 17.24
N THR A 384 -16.19 -2.09 15.99
CA THR A 384 -17.18 -1.92 14.92
C THR A 384 -18.20 -3.06 14.82
N ALA A 385 -18.13 -4.08 15.68
CA ALA A 385 -19.01 -5.25 15.60
C ALA A 385 -20.50 -4.88 15.60
N ASN A 386 -20.92 -3.94 16.45
CA ASN A 386 -22.32 -3.48 16.51
C ASN A 386 -22.72 -2.71 15.24
N GLN A 387 -21.86 -1.85 14.73
CA GLN A 387 -22.13 -1.07 13.51
C GLN A 387 -22.28 -1.98 12.28
N ILE A 388 -21.44 -3.01 12.17
CA ILE A 388 -21.50 -4.00 11.09
C ILE A 388 -22.77 -4.84 11.24
N LYS A 389 -23.10 -5.30 12.47
CA LYS A 389 -24.35 -6.00 12.77
C LYS A 389 -25.55 -5.19 12.29
N ASP A 390 -25.65 -3.92 12.69
CA ASP A 390 -26.76 -3.05 12.31
C ASP A 390 -26.89 -2.86 10.80
N ALA A 391 -25.77 -2.81 10.06
CA ALA A 391 -25.76 -2.75 8.61
C ALA A 391 -26.24 -4.06 7.98
N LEU A 392 -25.81 -5.22 8.51
CA LEU A 392 -26.27 -6.54 8.08
C LEU A 392 -27.77 -6.73 8.32
N ASP A 393 -28.28 -6.32 9.49
CA ASP A 393 -29.70 -6.38 9.83
C ASP A 393 -30.54 -5.53 8.86
N ARG A 394 -30.09 -4.29 8.54
CA ARG A 394 -30.77 -3.43 7.55
C ARG A 394 -30.78 -4.05 6.16
N ALA A 395 -29.73 -4.81 5.81
CA ALA A 395 -29.63 -5.50 4.53
C ALA A 395 -30.40 -6.86 4.52
N GLY A 396 -30.98 -7.28 5.65
CA GLY A 396 -31.72 -8.54 5.77
C GLY A 396 -30.83 -9.78 5.95
N TYR A 397 -29.57 -9.62 6.38
CA TYR A 397 -28.64 -10.72 6.62
C TYR A 397 -28.53 -10.99 8.12
N SER A 398 -28.97 -12.19 8.54
CA SER A 398 -29.01 -12.59 9.97
C SER A 398 -28.01 -13.68 10.35
N ALA A 399 -27.21 -14.19 9.41
CA ALA A 399 -26.25 -15.26 9.67
C ALA A 399 -24.93 -14.68 10.23
N TYR A 400 -24.94 -14.16 11.44
CA TYR A 400 -23.74 -13.66 12.09
C TYR A 400 -23.64 -14.10 13.57
N THR A 401 -22.43 -14.06 14.12
CA THR A 401 -22.12 -14.29 15.53
C THR A 401 -21.16 -13.22 16.02
N MET A 402 -21.43 -12.63 17.19
CA MET A 402 -20.56 -11.65 17.82
C MET A 402 -19.66 -12.34 18.86
N THR A 403 -18.37 -12.11 18.80
CA THR A 403 -17.38 -12.66 19.75
C THR A 403 -16.62 -11.57 20.53
N GLY A 404 -16.99 -10.29 20.34
CA GLY A 404 -16.41 -9.17 21.06
C GLY A 404 -14.92 -9.01 20.77
N TYR A 405 -14.12 -8.93 21.83
CA TYR A 405 -12.66 -8.76 21.75
C TYR A 405 -11.89 -10.08 21.94
N ASP A 406 -12.60 -11.22 22.00
CA ASP A 406 -11.98 -12.52 22.18
C ASP A 406 -11.67 -13.17 20.83
N PHE A 407 -10.41 -13.06 20.40
CA PHE A 407 -9.96 -13.59 19.12
C PHE A 407 -9.86 -15.14 19.10
N ASP A 408 -9.63 -15.76 20.25
CA ASP A 408 -9.63 -17.23 20.36
C ASP A 408 -11.05 -17.80 20.21
N LEU A 409 -12.03 -17.15 20.85
CA LEU A 409 -13.45 -17.48 20.68
C LEU A 409 -13.88 -17.25 19.21
N CYS A 410 -13.41 -16.19 18.57
CA CYS A 410 -13.67 -15.92 17.14
C CYS A 410 -13.21 -17.08 16.26
N LEU A 411 -11.96 -17.51 16.41
CA LEU A 411 -11.40 -18.60 15.61
C LEU A 411 -12.07 -19.96 15.90
N ALA A 412 -12.36 -20.24 17.17
CA ALA A 412 -13.10 -21.44 17.56
C ALA A 412 -14.51 -21.46 16.96
N THR A 413 -15.19 -20.31 16.96
CA THR A 413 -16.50 -20.14 16.33
C THR A 413 -16.43 -20.37 14.82
N CYS A 414 -15.43 -19.78 14.15
CA CYS A 414 -15.22 -20.01 12.72
C CYS A 414 -15.00 -21.48 12.39
N ARG A 415 -14.17 -22.19 13.17
CA ARG A 415 -13.92 -23.64 12.99
C ARG A 415 -15.21 -24.47 13.11
N LYS A 416 -16.06 -24.11 14.07
CA LYS A 416 -17.34 -24.81 14.30
C LYS A 416 -18.33 -24.58 13.16
N LEU A 417 -18.34 -23.39 12.58
CA LEU A 417 -19.29 -22.98 11.54
C LEU A 417 -18.85 -23.35 10.12
N ALA A 418 -17.55 -23.43 9.88
CA ALA A 418 -17.02 -23.74 8.56
C ALA A 418 -17.31 -25.16 8.14
N LYS A 419 -17.80 -25.32 6.91
CA LYS A 419 -18.09 -26.65 6.32
C LYS A 419 -16.84 -27.24 5.68
N LYS A 420 -16.75 -28.57 5.69
CA LYS A 420 -15.68 -29.27 4.93
C LYS A 420 -15.76 -28.88 3.45
N GLY A 421 -14.63 -28.55 2.85
CA GLY A 421 -14.52 -28.01 1.49
C GLY A 421 -14.75 -26.50 1.42
N GLY A 422 -14.98 -25.81 2.55
CA GLY A 422 -15.17 -24.37 2.61
C GLY A 422 -13.94 -23.60 3.04
N ASN A 423 -14.14 -22.30 3.32
CA ASN A 423 -13.10 -21.36 3.73
C ASN A 423 -13.45 -20.69 5.06
N VAL A 424 -12.42 -20.30 5.82
CA VAL A 424 -12.48 -19.21 6.81
C VAL A 424 -11.64 -18.07 6.28
N LEU A 425 -12.24 -16.89 6.11
CA LEU A 425 -11.60 -15.70 5.59
C LEU A 425 -11.50 -14.62 6.67
N LEU A 426 -10.30 -14.25 7.08
CA LEU A 426 -10.07 -13.02 7.85
C LEU A 426 -9.93 -11.84 6.85
N SER A 427 -11.00 -11.07 6.63
CA SER A 427 -10.96 -9.81 5.83
C SER A 427 -11.80 -8.75 6.53
N PRO A 428 -11.21 -8.05 7.50
CA PRO A 428 -11.92 -7.35 8.57
C PRO A 428 -12.71 -6.11 8.17
N ALA A 429 -12.47 -5.50 7.01
CA ALA A 429 -12.99 -4.20 6.57
C ALA A 429 -12.60 -3.01 7.48
N CYS A 430 -11.82 -3.24 8.53
CA CYS A 430 -11.49 -2.28 9.60
C CYS A 430 -9.99 -2.27 9.90
N ALA A 431 -9.49 -1.16 10.42
CA ALA A 431 -8.18 -1.12 11.06
C ALA A 431 -8.16 -2.06 12.29
N SER A 432 -7.00 -2.26 12.91
CA SER A 432 -6.81 -3.30 13.94
C SER A 432 -6.39 -2.76 15.31
N PHE A 433 -6.33 -1.45 15.47
CA PHE A 433 -5.74 -0.78 16.65
C PHE A 433 -6.54 -0.94 17.95
N ASP A 434 -7.74 -1.49 17.89
CA ASP A 434 -8.59 -1.83 19.04
C ASP A 434 -8.14 -3.12 19.76
N MET A 435 -7.58 -4.07 19.01
CA MET A 435 -7.19 -5.40 19.53
C MET A 435 -5.73 -5.75 19.26
N PHE A 436 -5.07 -5.06 18.31
CA PHE A 436 -3.74 -5.39 17.81
C PHE A 436 -2.93 -4.11 17.56
N THR A 437 -1.61 -4.23 17.49
CA THR A 437 -0.73 -3.06 17.23
C THR A 437 -0.88 -2.50 15.81
N ASP A 438 -1.09 -3.36 14.83
CA ASP A 438 -1.30 -3.04 13.43
C ASP A 438 -1.91 -4.25 12.68
N TYR A 439 -2.15 -4.11 11.38
CA TYR A 439 -2.73 -5.19 10.57
C TYR A 439 -1.74 -6.35 10.35
N GLU A 440 -0.45 -6.09 10.32
CA GLU A 440 0.60 -7.12 10.25
C GLU A 440 0.55 -8.00 11.49
N ASN A 441 0.49 -7.40 12.67
CA ASN A 441 0.37 -8.11 13.95
C ASN A 441 -0.92 -8.94 14.02
N ARG A 442 -2.09 -8.38 13.62
CA ARG A 442 -3.34 -9.13 13.53
C ARG A 442 -3.22 -10.34 12.62
N GLY A 443 -2.62 -10.15 11.44
CA GLY A 443 -2.42 -11.21 10.46
C GLY A 443 -1.45 -12.28 10.95
N GLN A 444 -0.38 -11.89 11.63
CA GLN A 444 0.61 -12.80 12.20
C GLN A 444 0.00 -13.65 13.34
N ILE A 445 -0.73 -13.02 14.26
CA ILE A 445 -1.45 -13.73 15.33
C ILE A 445 -2.49 -14.71 14.76
N PHE A 446 -3.21 -14.30 13.70
CA PHE A 446 -4.13 -15.21 13.00
C PHE A 446 -3.39 -16.45 12.48
N LYS A 447 -2.28 -16.28 11.79
CA LYS A 447 -1.45 -17.37 11.25
C LYS A 447 -0.96 -18.31 12.36
N GLU A 448 -0.39 -17.75 13.42
CA GLU A 448 0.14 -18.54 14.56
C GLU A 448 -0.95 -19.36 15.22
N LYS A 449 -2.10 -18.75 15.52
CA LYS A 449 -3.23 -19.45 16.15
C LYS A 449 -3.80 -20.52 15.21
N VAL A 450 -3.99 -20.23 13.93
CA VAL A 450 -4.48 -21.20 12.95
C VAL A 450 -3.50 -22.37 12.79
N MET A 451 -2.19 -22.10 12.73
CA MET A 451 -1.16 -23.16 12.65
C MET A 451 -1.08 -24.01 13.92
N ALA A 452 -1.38 -23.44 15.09
CA ALA A 452 -1.39 -24.15 16.36
C ALA A 452 -2.66 -25.01 16.62
N MET A 453 -3.74 -24.82 15.87
CA MET A 453 -4.96 -25.65 15.98
C MET A 453 -4.64 -27.12 15.70
N LYS A 454 -5.18 -28.02 16.53
CA LYS A 454 -5.04 -29.47 16.37
C LYS A 454 -6.26 -30.07 15.67
#